data_5326c07222134fdf6b07bdfe6e2a2255
#
_entry.id   5326c07222134fdf6b07bdfe6e2a2255
#
_cell.length_a   1.000
_cell.length_b   1.000
_cell.length_c   1.000
_cell.angle_alpha   90.00
_cell.angle_beta   90.00
_cell.angle_gamma   90.00
#
_symmetry.space_group_name_H-M   'P 1'
#
loop_
_entity.id
_entity.type
_entity.pdbx_description
1 polymer ?
#
loop_
_entity_poly.entity_id
_entity_poly.type
_entity_poly.pdbx_seq_one_letter_code
_entity_poly.pdbx_strand_id
1 'polypeptide(L)'
;MRAGKRIRRSRDSGSYWISYSDMMAGMLFTFALILFMAVYQLVDLQQKKTIELETKEAQLSTQQSLLIDQESQLKDKEELLATTTLMLQEQQRELDENRTALTAAQQSLSLQQSKIEEQAALLAAQQTEIDKLIGLRSRIIEELRDELRRENLDAVVDRNTGAIAFTGAVLFDTNRNELKDSGKALLNAFLPVYIRTLMSEENEGYVGEIIIEGHTDTSGSYLHNLALSQERALAVAEYCLGPEMTELTGEEKQMLQRILTANGRSYADPVYRADGTVDMEASRRVVFKFRMKDSEMIDQMSAILEGQQGE
;
A
#
# COMPACT_ATOMS: atom_id res chain seq x y z
N MET A 1 -19.73 89.93 -22.16
CA MET A 1 -19.26 90.01 -20.75
C MET A 1 -19.09 88.56 -20.23
N ARG A 2 -17.87 88.24 -19.86
CA ARG A 2 -17.42 87.43 -18.74
C ARG A 2 -18.14 86.07 -18.51
N ALA A 3 -17.56 85.00 -18.21
CA ALA A 3 -16.17 84.59 -17.92
C ALA A 3 -16.16 83.08 -17.89
N GLY A 4 -15.09 82.52 -18.26
CA GLY A 4 -14.83 81.08 -18.27
C GLY A 4 -14.70 80.46 -16.89
N LYS A 5 -14.89 79.14 -16.85
CA LYS A 5 -14.22 78.36 -15.86
C LYS A 5 -13.88 76.98 -16.45
N ARG A 6 -12.60 76.75 -16.60
CA ARG A 6 -11.99 75.45 -16.86
C ARG A 6 -12.29 74.53 -15.71
N ILE A 7 -12.69 73.30 -15.98
CA ILE A 7 -12.62 72.18 -15.05
C ILE A 7 -11.66 71.14 -15.61
N ARG A 8 -10.67 70.86 -14.79
CA ARG A 8 -9.58 69.92 -14.98
C ARG A 8 -10.09 68.52 -15.24
N ARG A 9 -9.54 67.92 -16.26
CA ARG A 9 -9.50 66.44 -16.40
C ARG A 9 -8.72 65.85 -15.25
N SER A 10 -9.34 65.01 -14.50
CA SER A 10 -8.68 63.98 -13.70
C SER A 10 -8.59 62.73 -14.57
N ARG A 11 -7.40 62.45 -14.97
CA ARG A 11 -6.98 61.17 -15.54
C ARG A 11 -6.56 60.28 -14.38
N ASP A 12 -6.67 59.02 -14.59
CA ASP A 12 -6.09 57.88 -13.88
C ASP A 12 -6.94 57.24 -12.77
N SER A 13 -7.78 56.33 -13.20
CA SER A 13 -8.13 55.15 -12.40
C SER A 13 -8.45 53.90 -13.24
N GLY A 14 -8.21 53.95 -14.56
CA GLY A 14 -8.52 52.79 -15.43
C GLY A 14 -7.40 51.76 -15.58
N SER A 15 -6.15 52.15 -15.27
CA SER A 15 -4.97 51.34 -15.58
C SER A 15 -4.73 50.22 -14.55
N TYR A 16 -5.07 50.45 -13.30
CA TYR A 16 -4.83 49.45 -12.26
C TYR A 16 -5.79 48.24 -12.32
N TRP A 17 -7.06 48.48 -12.71
CA TRP A 17 -8.04 47.42 -12.86
C TRP A 17 -7.77 46.50 -14.03
N ILE A 18 -7.23 46.99 -15.12
CA ILE A 18 -6.86 46.20 -16.32
C ILE A 18 -5.68 45.29 -15.98
N SER A 19 -4.66 45.84 -15.27
CA SER A 19 -3.50 45.04 -14.83
C SER A 19 -3.84 43.97 -13.81
N TYR A 20 -4.80 44.27 -12.92
CA TYR A 20 -5.29 43.29 -11.93
C TYR A 20 -6.13 42.19 -12.58
N SER A 21 -6.97 42.57 -13.55
CA SER A 21 -7.77 41.62 -14.32
C SER A 21 -6.91 40.69 -15.19
N ASP A 22 -5.81 41.19 -15.75
CA ASP A 22 -4.87 40.41 -16.57
C ASP A 22 -4.05 39.44 -15.68
N MET A 23 -3.65 39.89 -14.48
CA MET A 23 -2.96 39.05 -13.51
C MET A 23 -3.89 37.95 -12.94
N MET A 24 -5.17 38.29 -12.67
CA MET A 24 -6.21 37.33 -12.27
C MET A 24 -6.52 36.34 -13.40
N ALA A 25 -6.61 36.79 -14.64
CA ALA A 25 -6.81 35.94 -15.82
C ALA A 25 -5.63 34.98 -16.01
N GLY A 26 -4.38 35.47 -15.84
CA GLY A 26 -3.18 34.62 -15.87
C GLY A 26 -3.15 33.56 -14.77
N MET A 27 -3.53 33.95 -13.55
CA MET A 27 -3.66 32.97 -12.43
C MET A 27 -4.77 31.96 -12.69
N LEU A 28 -5.90 32.38 -13.22
CA LEU A 28 -7.01 31.48 -13.58
C LEU A 28 -6.61 30.52 -14.69
N PHE A 29 -5.84 31.00 -15.67
CA PHE A 29 -5.35 30.16 -16.77
C PHE A 29 -4.32 29.14 -16.30
N THR A 30 -3.37 29.52 -15.43
CA THR A 30 -2.40 28.58 -14.84
C THR A 30 -3.09 27.55 -13.95
N PHE A 31 -4.09 27.98 -13.17
CA PHE A 31 -4.90 27.05 -12.36
C PHE A 31 -5.70 26.07 -13.23
N ALA A 32 -6.31 26.55 -14.31
CA ALA A 32 -7.02 25.70 -15.27
C ALA A 32 -6.09 24.70 -15.96
N LEU A 33 -4.85 25.10 -16.28
CA LEU A 33 -3.83 24.23 -16.87
C LEU A 33 -3.38 23.13 -15.88
N ILE A 34 -3.16 23.49 -14.61
CA ILE A 34 -2.81 22.53 -13.56
C ILE A 34 -3.96 21.53 -13.34
N LEU A 35 -5.19 22.03 -13.31
CA LEU A 35 -6.40 21.20 -13.18
C LEU A 35 -6.55 20.25 -14.37
N PHE A 36 -6.34 20.75 -15.58
CA PHE A 36 -6.37 19.95 -16.80
C PHE A 36 -5.27 18.87 -16.79
N MET A 37 -4.06 19.23 -16.37
CA MET A 37 -2.95 18.29 -16.25
C MET A 37 -3.23 17.21 -15.17
N ALA A 38 -3.80 17.58 -14.03
CA ALA A 38 -4.18 16.67 -12.98
C ALA A 38 -5.28 15.70 -13.46
N VAL A 39 -6.31 16.21 -14.14
CA VAL A 39 -7.38 15.38 -14.73
C VAL A 39 -6.80 14.46 -15.80
N TYR A 40 -5.90 14.96 -16.65
CA TYR A 40 -5.25 14.15 -17.67
C TYR A 40 -4.43 12.99 -17.05
N GLN A 41 -3.63 13.29 -16.01
CA GLN A 41 -2.89 12.25 -15.28
C GLN A 41 -3.81 11.21 -14.63
N LEU A 42 -4.95 11.65 -14.12
CA LEU A 42 -5.93 10.75 -13.48
C LEU A 42 -6.60 9.85 -14.51
N VAL A 43 -6.94 10.40 -15.68
CA VAL A 43 -7.50 9.63 -16.81
C VAL A 43 -6.45 8.65 -17.37
N ASP A 44 -5.19 9.08 -17.54
CA ASP A 44 -4.10 8.22 -18.01
C ASP A 44 -3.83 7.07 -17.02
N LEU A 45 -3.83 7.38 -15.72
CA LEU A 45 -3.69 6.35 -14.66
C LEU A 45 -4.86 5.37 -14.64
N GLN A 46 -6.09 5.87 -14.82
CA GLN A 46 -7.26 5.01 -14.94
C GLN A 46 -7.20 4.14 -16.19
N GLN A 47 -6.83 4.71 -17.35
CA GLN A 47 -6.64 3.94 -18.58
C GLN A 47 -5.58 2.84 -18.42
N LYS A 48 -4.43 3.17 -17.82
CA LYS A 48 -3.37 2.19 -17.54
C LYS A 48 -3.85 1.06 -16.63
N LYS A 49 -4.60 1.40 -15.57
CA LYS A 49 -5.19 0.38 -14.68
C LYS A 49 -6.25 -0.48 -15.39
N THR A 50 -7.05 0.13 -16.24
CA THR A 50 -8.05 -0.63 -17.02
C THR A 50 -7.38 -1.58 -18.00
N ILE A 51 -6.35 -1.12 -18.71
CA ILE A 51 -5.56 -1.96 -19.62
C ILE A 51 -4.82 -3.08 -18.84
N GLU A 52 -4.28 -2.76 -17.65
CA GLU A 52 -3.65 -3.77 -16.81
C GLU A 52 -4.65 -4.81 -16.29
N LEU A 53 -5.86 -4.39 -15.94
CA LEU A 53 -6.95 -5.30 -15.57
C LEU A 53 -7.39 -6.15 -16.75
N GLU A 54 -7.63 -5.54 -17.91
CA GLU A 54 -7.99 -6.27 -19.14
C GLU A 54 -6.90 -7.26 -19.56
N THR A 55 -5.62 -6.87 -19.43
CA THR A 55 -4.50 -7.79 -19.72
C THR A 55 -4.43 -8.93 -18.71
N LYS A 56 -4.68 -8.67 -17.42
CA LYS A 56 -4.75 -9.71 -16.39
C LYS A 56 -5.96 -10.62 -16.55
N GLU A 57 -7.10 -10.06 -16.91
CA GLU A 57 -8.31 -10.85 -17.24
C GLU A 57 -8.09 -11.72 -18.48
N ALA A 58 -7.45 -11.16 -19.53
CA ALA A 58 -7.09 -11.92 -20.73
C ALA A 58 -6.06 -13.03 -20.41
N GLN A 59 -5.07 -12.75 -19.56
CA GLN A 59 -4.11 -13.74 -19.09
C GLN A 59 -4.77 -14.83 -18.24
N LEU A 60 -5.66 -14.45 -17.31
CA LEU A 60 -6.46 -15.39 -16.52
C LEU A 60 -7.36 -16.26 -17.40
N SER A 61 -8.04 -15.66 -18.37
CA SER A 61 -8.85 -16.38 -19.34
C SER A 61 -8.02 -17.36 -20.16
N THR A 62 -6.80 -16.95 -20.59
CA THR A 62 -5.87 -17.81 -21.31
C THR A 62 -5.35 -18.95 -20.41
N GLN A 63 -5.04 -18.67 -19.15
CA GLN A 63 -4.66 -19.69 -18.18
C GLN A 63 -5.80 -20.66 -17.87
N GLN A 64 -7.02 -20.15 -17.73
CA GLN A 64 -8.20 -20.99 -17.53
C GLN A 64 -8.47 -21.89 -18.73
N SER A 65 -8.36 -21.36 -19.97
CA SER A 65 -8.52 -22.16 -21.17
C SER A 65 -7.42 -23.24 -21.31
N LEU A 66 -6.20 -22.91 -20.92
CA LEU A 66 -5.07 -23.86 -20.90
C LEU A 66 -5.28 -24.97 -19.86
N LEU A 67 -5.80 -24.60 -18.67
CA LEU A 67 -6.14 -25.59 -17.62
C LEU A 67 -7.27 -26.52 -18.07
N ILE A 68 -8.30 -25.98 -18.71
CA ILE A 68 -9.42 -26.79 -19.25
C ILE A 68 -8.90 -27.73 -20.35
N ASP A 69 -8.00 -27.25 -21.23
CA ASP A 69 -7.38 -28.07 -22.27
C ASP A 69 -6.47 -29.17 -21.66
N GLN A 70 -5.68 -28.83 -20.63
CA GLN A 70 -4.89 -29.82 -19.89
C GLN A 70 -5.76 -30.82 -19.13
N GLU A 71 -6.87 -30.40 -18.55
CA GLU A 71 -7.84 -31.30 -17.90
C GLU A 71 -8.52 -32.23 -18.92
N SER A 72 -8.88 -31.74 -20.10
CA SER A 72 -9.39 -32.54 -21.20
C SER A 72 -8.34 -33.52 -21.71
N GLN A 73 -7.10 -33.08 -21.93
CA GLN A 73 -6.02 -33.96 -22.35
C GLN A 73 -5.63 -34.98 -21.28
N LEU A 74 -5.75 -34.63 -19.99
CA LEU A 74 -5.58 -35.57 -18.87
C LEU A 74 -6.67 -36.65 -18.90
N LYS A 75 -7.92 -36.25 -19.12
CA LYS A 75 -9.06 -37.16 -19.21
C LYS A 75 -8.94 -38.12 -20.38
N ASP A 76 -8.53 -37.59 -21.56
CA ASP A 76 -8.28 -38.42 -22.74
C ASP A 76 -7.10 -39.40 -22.54
N LYS A 77 -6.06 -38.95 -21.81
CA LYS A 77 -4.94 -39.82 -21.43
C LYS A 77 -5.31 -40.85 -20.35
N GLU A 78 -6.17 -40.48 -19.39
CA GLU A 78 -6.72 -41.44 -18.42
C GLU A 78 -7.57 -42.52 -19.09
N GLU A 79 -8.39 -42.15 -20.07
CA GLU A 79 -9.18 -43.09 -20.86
C GLU A 79 -8.29 -43.98 -21.73
N LEU A 80 -7.21 -43.40 -22.31
CA LEU A 80 -6.22 -44.17 -23.06
C LEU A 80 -5.40 -45.08 -22.13
N LEU A 81 -5.04 -44.60 -20.93
CA LEU A 81 -4.36 -45.39 -19.91
C LEU A 81 -5.26 -46.55 -19.40
N ALA A 82 -6.55 -46.28 -19.17
CA ALA A 82 -7.50 -47.32 -18.78
C ALA A 82 -7.68 -48.40 -19.86
N THR A 83 -7.77 -47.95 -21.13
CA THR A 83 -7.85 -48.90 -22.28
C THR A 83 -6.55 -49.69 -22.48
N THR A 84 -5.40 -49.05 -22.33
CA THR A 84 -4.10 -49.77 -22.40
C THR A 84 -3.89 -50.71 -21.22
N THR A 85 -4.36 -50.34 -20.02
CA THR A 85 -4.28 -51.21 -18.84
C THR A 85 -5.20 -52.45 -18.99
N LEU A 86 -6.38 -52.26 -19.55
CA LEU A 86 -7.28 -53.38 -19.87
C LEU A 86 -6.69 -54.33 -20.93
N MET A 87 -6.09 -53.77 -22.01
CA MET A 87 -5.40 -54.59 -23.01
C MET A 87 -4.17 -55.32 -22.43
N LEU A 88 -3.41 -54.67 -21.56
CA LEU A 88 -2.29 -55.29 -20.87
C LEU A 88 -2.73 -56.37 -19.88
N GLN A 89 -3.84 -56.19 -19.18
CA GLN A 89 -4.44 -57.23 -18.35
C GLN A 89 -4.90 -58.47 -19.15
N GLU A 90 -5.44 -58.22 -20.35
CA GLU A 90 -5.85 -59.29 -21.23
C GLU A 90 -4.67 -60.07 -21.82
N GLN A 91 -3.60 -59.37 -22.15
CA GLN A 91 -2.36 -60.00 -22.58
C GLN A 91 -1.57 -60.67 -21.44
N GLN A 92 -1.60 -60.09 -20.24
CA GLN A 92 -1.01 -60.67 -19.03
C GLN A 92 -1.70 -61.96 -18.55
N ARG A 93 -2.99 -62.07 -18.84
CA ARG A 93 -3.78 -63.27 -18.55
C ARG A 93 -3.33 -64.49 -19.32
N GLU A 94 -2.74 -64.26 -20.50
CA GLU A 94 -2.21 -65.33 -21.37
C GLU A 94 -0.77 -65.76 -21.03
N LEU A 95 -0.02 -64.93 -20.28
CA LEU A 95 1.44 -65.10 -20.18
C LEU A 95 2.03 -65.28 -18.76
N ASP A 96 1.26 -65.57 -17.73
CA ASP A 96 1.76 -65.89 -16.39
C ASP A 96 2.81 -64.91 -15.79
N GLU A 97 2.78 -63.59 -16.23
CA GLU A 97 3.75 -62.60 -15.84
C GLU A 97 3.31 -61.62 -14.74
N ASN A 98 2.60 -62.13 -13.74
CA ASN A 98 2.21 -61.32 -12.55
C ASN A 98 3.44 -60.72 -11.82
N ARG A 99 4.63 -61.24 -12.05
CA ARG A 99 5.83 -60.79 -11.31
C ARG A 99 6.44 -59.49 -11.85
N THR A 100 6.35 -59.24 -13.17
CA THR A 100 6.90 -58.01 -13.79
C THR A 100 5.96 -56.82 -13.56
N ALA A 101 4.65 -57.03 -13.56
CA ALA A 101 3.69 -55.99 -13.28
C ALA A 101 3.73 -55.49 -11.82
N LEU A 102 3.94 -56.45 -10.86
CA LEU A 102 4.09 -56.07 -9.45
C LEU A 102 5.35 -55.27 -9.15
N THR A 103 6.47 -55.66 -9.82
CA THR A 103 7.75 -54.95 -9.66
C THR A 103 7.70 -53.54 -10.26
N ALA A 104 7.04 -53.37 -11.43
CA ALA A 104 6.85 -52.08 -12.06
C ALA A 104 5.93 -51.15 -11.25
N ALA A 105 4.85 -51.69 -10.64
CA ALA A 105 3.96 -50.95 -9.76
C ALA A 105 4.66 -50.50 -8.47
N GLN A 106 5.50 -51.39 -7.85
CA GLN A 106 6.28 -51.03 -6.68
C GLN A 106 7.33 -49.94 -6.98
N GLN A 107 7.99 -50.00 -8.11
CA GLN A 107 8.92 -48.92 -8.54
C GLN A 107 8.18 -47.60 -8.81
N SER A 108 7.01 -47.66 -9.44
CA SER A 108 6.18 -46.47 -9.66
C SER A 108 5.69 -45.84 -8.36
N LEU A 109 5.27 -46.67 -7.39
CA LEU A 109 4.88 -46.23 -6.05
C LEU A 109 6.06 -45.57 -5.31
N SER A 110 7.24 -46.18 -5.37
CA SER A 110 8.46 -45.62 -4.78
C SER A 110 8.84 -44.28 -5.39
N LEU A 111 8.68 -44.14 -6.72
CA LEU A 111 8.95 -42.89 -7.41
C LEU A 111 7.91 -41.80 -7.08
N GLN A 112 6.63 -42.18 -6.99
CA GLN A 112 5.56 -41.26 -6.56
C GLN A 112 5.77 -40.83 -5.10
N GLN A 113 6.16 -41.77 -4.26
CA GLN A 113 6.41 -41.49 -2.85
C GLN A 113 7.60 -40.50 -2.70
N SER A 114 8.68 -40.70 -3.44
CA SER A 114 9.81 -39.78 -3.42
C SER A 114 9.43 -38.37 -3.94
N LYS A 115 8.57 -38.29 -4.97
CA LYS A 115 8.06 -36.99 -5.45
C LYS A 115 7.14 -36.30 -4.45
N ILE A 116 6.31 -37.05 -3.75
CA ILE A 116 5.45 -36.51 -2.68
C ILE A 116 6.33 -36.01 -1.54
N GLU A 117 7.36 -36.76 -1.17
CA GLU A 117 8.32 -36.36 -0.12
C GLU A 117 9.10 -35.11 -0.53
N GLU A 118 9.54 -35.02 -1.81
CA GLU A 118 10.20 -33.82 -2.35
C GLU A 118 9.26 -32.59 -2.34
N GLN A 119 8.03 -32.77 -2.79
CA GLN A 119 7.03 -31.70 -2.75
C GLN A 119 6.66 -31.28 -1.32
N ALA A 120 6.54 -32.25 -0.41
CA ALA A 120 6.27 -31.96 1.00
C ALA A 120 7.45 -31.20 1.65
N ALA A 121 8.70 -31.60 1.35
CA ALA A 121 9.88 -30.89 1.83
C ALA A 121 9.96 -29.45 1.28
N LEU A 122 9.63 -29.25 0.00
CA LEU A 122 9.59 -27.92 -0.62
C LEU A 122 8.51 -27.05 0.02
N LEU A 123 7.31 -27.60 0.22
CA LEU A 123 6.22 -26.90 0.91
C LEU A 123 6.58 -26.54 2.36
N ALA A 124 7.22 -27.46 3.08
CA ALA A 124 7.68 -27.21 4.44
C ALA A 124 8.74 -26.11 4.49
N ALA A 125 9.67 -26.07 3.51
CA ALA A 125 10.67 -25.00 3.39
C ALA A 125 10.01 -23.65 3.06
N GLN A 126 9.06 -23.63 2.15
CA GLN A 126 8.28 -22.41 1.83
C GLN A 126 7.47 -21.95 3.04
N GLN A 127 6.79 -22.85 3.76
CA GLN A 127 6.05 -22.50 4.97
C GLN A 127 6.97 -21.89 6.03
N THR A 128 8.16 -22.46 6.22
CA THR A 128 9.15 -21.94 7.18
C THR A 128 9.58 -20.51 6.80
N GLU A 129 9.78 -20.21 5.51
CA GLU A 129 10.14 -18.87 5.07
C GLU A 129 8.99 -17.86 5.25
N ILE A 130 7.75 -18.28 4.97
CA ILE A 130 6.54 -17.48 5.23
C ILE A 130 6.42 -17.17 6.73
N ASP A 131 6.52 -18.18 7.58
CA ASP A 131 6.43 -18.03 9.05
C ASP A 131 7.51 -17.08 9.57
N LYS A 132 8.71 -17.17 9.00
CA LYS A 132 9.82 -16.27 9.32
C LYS A 132 9.53 -14.82 8.91
N LEU A 133 8.97 -14.58 7.72
CA LEU A 133 8.60 -13.25 7.25
C LEU A 133 7.45 -12.64 8.06
N ILE A 134 6.42 -13.43 8.37
CA ILE A 134 5.31 -13.03 9.26
C ILE A 134 5.83 -12.75 10.68
N GLY A 135 6.69 -13.62 11.18
CA GLY A 135 7.33 -13.47 12.48
C GLY A 135 8.20 -12.23 12.56
N LEU A 136 8.93 -11.91 11.50
CA LEU A 136 9.76 -10.70 11.41
C LEU A 136 8.92 -9.43 11.50
N ARG A 137 7.82 -9.34 10.75
CA ARG A 137 6.90 -8.19 10.82
C ARG A 137 6.35 -8.01 12.24
N SER A 138 5.90 -9.11 12.85
CA SER A 138 5.38 -9.10 14.21
C SER A 138 6.45 -8.68 15.22
N ARG A 139 7.69 -9.13 15.07
CA ARG A 139 8.83 -8.71 15.88
C ARG A 139 9.08 -7.22 15.77
N ILE A 140 9.15 -6.67 14.56
CA ILE A 140 9.36 -5.23 14.34
C ILE A 140 8.24 -4.41 15.01
N ILE A 141 6.99 -4.87 14.93
CA ILE A 141 5.85 -4.19 15.59
C ILE A 141 6.00 -4.22 17.12
N GLU A 142 6.40 -5.34 17.70
CA GLU A 142 6.61 -5.45 19.15
C GLU A 142 7.81 -4.61 19.62
N GLU A 143 8.94 -4.65 18.91
CA GLU A 143 10.10 -3.80 19.17
C GLU A 143 9.72 -2.31 19.15
N LEU A 144 8.98 -1.89 18.13
CA LEU A 144 8.50 -0.52 18.01
C LEU A 144 7.61 -0.12 19.19
N ARG A 145 6.70 -1.00 19.62
CA ARG A 145 5.87 -0.76 20.79
C ARG A 145 6.67 -0.62 22.07
N ASP A 146 7.66 -1.49 22.25
CA ASP A 146 8.48 -1.51 23.45
C ASP A 146 9.40 -0.28 23.54
N GLU A 147 10.00 0.13 22.40
CA GLU A 147 10.81 1.35 22.34
C GLU A 147 9.98 2.61 22.60
N LEU A 148 8.79 2.74 21.99
CA LEU A 148 7.89 3.86 22.24
C LEU A 148 7.44 3.93 23.71
N ARG A 149 7.22 2.80 24.36
CA ARG A 149 6.91 2.76 25.81
C ARG A 149 8.10 3.15 26.68
N ARG A 150 9.30 2.72 26.33
CA ARG A 150 10.53 3.10 27.07
C ARG A 150 10.75 4.61 27.08
N GLU A 151 10.46 5.24 25.94
CA GLU A 151 10.56 6.69 25.81
C GLU A 151 9.32 7.45 26.35
N ASN A 152 8.40 6.75 27.03
CA ASN A 152 7.15 7.30 27.58
C ASN A 152 6.28 8.01 26.53
N LEU A 153 6.34 7.55 25.28
CA LEU A 153 5.49 8.06 24.21
C LEU A 153 4.13 7.34 24.25
N ASP A 154 3.07 8.11 24.48
CA ASP A 154 1.69 7.60 24.46
C ASP A 154 1.20 7.46 23.01
N ALA A 155 1.81 6.52 22.30
CA ALA A 155 1.49 6.18 20.92
C ALA A 155 0.91 4.76 20.85
N VAL A 156 -0.28 4.65 20.28
CA VAL A 156 -0.95 3.36 20.09
C VAL A 156 -0.49 2.77 18.77
N VAL A 157 0.29 1.69 18.86
CA VAL A 157 0.72 0.89 17.70
C VAL A 157 -0.33 -0.17 17.42
N ASP A 158 -0.90 -0.19 16.23
CA ASP A 158 -1.78 -1.26 15.79
C ASP A 158 -1.01 -2.58 15.69
N ARG A 159 -1.51 -3.63 16.34
CA ARG A 159 -0.81 -4.91 16.48
C ARG A 159 -0.67 -5.69 15.17
N ASN A 160 -1.57 -5.46 14.23
CA ASN A 160 -1.61 -6.20 12.98
C ASN A 160 -0.84 -5.48 11.87
N THR A 161 -0.95 -4.16 11.84
CA THR A 161 -0.41 -3.33 10.75
C THR A 161 0.87 -2.59 11.14
N GLY A 162 1.14 -2.40 12.43
CA GLY A 162 2.20 -1.53 12.92
C GLY A 162 1.92 -0.03 12.71
N ALA A 163 0.69 0.31 12.31
CA ALA A 163 0.28 1.70 12.10
C ALA A 163 0.21 2.46 13.42
N ILE A 164 0.67 3.71 13.40
CA ILE A 164 0.62 4.63 14.54
C ILE A 164 -0.15 5.86 14.13
N ALA A 165 -1.23 6.15 14.84
CA ALA A 165 -2.11 7.26 14.55
C ALA A 165 -1.94 8.37 15.60
N PHE A 166 -1.79 9.61 15.12
CA PHE A 166 -1.81 10.82 15.93
C PHE A 166 -3.03 11.66 15.58
N THR A 167 -3.76 12.13 16.58
CA THR A 167 -4.92 12.99 16.39
C THR A 167 -4.52 14.29 15.69
N GLY A 168 -5.30 14.67 14.69
CA GLY A 168 -5.05 15.90 13.93
C GLY A 168 -5.06 17.16 14.81
N ALA A 169 -5.84 17.18 15.89
CA ALA A 169 -5.89 18.31 16.83
C ALA A 169 -4.56 18.58 17.56
N VAL A 170 -3.72 17.58 17.74
CA VAL A 170 -2.37 17.72 18.32
C VAL A 170 -1.41 18.32 17.30
N LEU A 171 -1.55 17.93 16.03
CA LEU A 171 -0.62 18.31 14.96
C LEU A 171 -0.99 19.63 14.29
N PHE A 172 -2.29 19.91 14.10
CA PHE A 172 -2.78 21.03 13.29
C PHE A 172 -3.96 21.75 13.95
N ASP A 173 -4.14 23.00 13.59
CA ASP A 173 -5.38 23.69 13.86
C ASP A 173 -6.49 23.28 12.88
N THR A 174 -7.72 23.58 13.23
CA THR A 174 -8.89 23.28 12.39
C THR A 174 -8.75 23.93 11.01
N ASN A 175 -8.91 23.15 9.95
CA ASN A 175 -8.74 23.56 8.56
C ASN A 175 -7.36 24.19 8.23
N ARG A 176 -6.35 23.87 9.01
CA ARG A 176 -4.96 24.26 8.75
C ARG A 176 -4.10 23.05 8.41
N ASN A 177 -3.04 23.29 7.67
CA ASN A 177 -1.97 22.34 7.31
C ASN A 177 -0.61 22.73 7.92
N GLU A 178 -0.55 23.84 8.65
CA GLU A 178 0.65 24.25 9.38
C GLU A 178 0.76 23.48 10.70
N LEU A 179 1.93 22.89 10.95
CA LEU A 179 2.22 22.16 12.20
C LEU A 179 2.27 23.11 13.39
N LYS A 180 1.55 22.76 14.44
CA LYS A 180 1.59 23.42 15.74
C LYS A 180 2.89 23.07 16.46
N ASP A 181 3.26 23.89 17.43
CA ASP A 181 4.43 23.62 18.30
C ASP A 181 4.27 22.30 19.07
N SER A 182 3.05 21.96 19.50
CA SER A 182 2.73 20.66 20.10
C SER A 182 2.96 19.49 19.13
N GLY A 183 2.62 19.68 17.86
CA GLY A 183 2.87 18.69 16.82
C GLY A 183 4.36 18.51 16.52
N LYS A 184 5.09 19.61 16.43
CA LYS A 184 6.55 19.59 16.27
C LYS A 184 7.22 18.89 17.44
N ALA A 185 6.83 19.21 18.69
CA ALA A 185 7.35 18.56 19.87
C ALA A 185 7.08 17.04 19.89
N LEU A 186 5.85 16.64 19.49
CA LEU A 186 5.49 15.22 19.36
C LEU A 186 6.36 14.52 18.32
N LEU A 187 6.52 15.11 17.13
CA LEU A 187 7.32 14.55 16.05
C LEU A 187 8.80 14.44 16.43
N ASN A 188 9.34 15.44 17.13
CA ASN A 188 10.72 15.41 17.63
C ASN A 188 10.97 14.26 18.63
N ALA A 189 9.99 13.95 19.47
CA ALA A 189 10.10 12.82 20.39
C ALA A 189 9.87 11.47 19.68
N PHE A 190 8.89 11.40 18.81
CA PHE A 190 8.45 10.16 18.18
C PHE A 190 9.35 9.68 17.04
N LEU A 191 9.70 10.58 16.12
CA LEU A 191 10.32 10.19 14.84
C LEU A 191 11.69 9.53 15.00
N PRO A 192 12.60 10.00 15.90
CA PRO A 192 13.89 9.34 16.11
C PRO A 192 13.73 7.88 16.57
N VAL A 193 12.80 7.63 17.48
CA VAL A 193 12.51 6.27 17.99
C VAL A 193 11.97 5.41 16.85
N TYR A 194 10.99 5.92 16.12
CA TYR A 194 10.36 5.21 15.00
C TYR A 194 11.37 4.84 13.92
N ILE A 195 12.17 5.81 13.47
CA ILE A 195 13.16 5.60 12.39
C ILE A 195 14.27 4.66 12.85
N ARG A 196 14.84 4.87 14.03
CA ARG A 196 15.94 4.03 14.53
C ARG A 196 15.52 2.58 14.75
N THR A 197 14.29 2.35 15.21
CA THR A 197 13.76 0.99 15.33
C THR A 197 13.58 0.33 13.97
N LEU A 198 12.93 1.02 13.02
CA LEU A 198 12.68 0.46 11.69
C LEU A 198 13.96 0.28 10.85
N MET A 199 14.95 1.14 11.07
CA MET A 199 16.20 1.18 10.30
C MET A 199 17.40 0.64 11.12
N SER A 200 17.14 -0.12 12.19
CA SER A 200 18.18 -0.87 12.87
C SER A 200 18.87 -1.86 11.93
N GLU A 201 20.11 -2.25 12.23
CA GLU A 201 20.87 -3.22 11.41
C GLU A 201 20.08 -4.53 11.16
N GLU A 202 19.22 -4.91 12.12
CA GLU A 202 18.38 -6.10 12.02
C GLU A 202 17.15 -5.93 11.11
N ASN A 203 16.62 -4.71 10.97
CA ASN A 203 15.32 -4.41 10.35
C ASN A 203 15.44 -3.70 8.99
N GLU A 204 16.47 -2.88 8.74
CA GLU A 204 16.60 -2.03 7.54
C GLU A 204 16.54 -2.82 6.22
N GLY A 205 17.06 -4.05 6.23
CA GLY A 205 17.03 -4.95 5.08
C GLY A 205 15.63 -5.29 4.60
N TYR A 206 14.64 -5.21 5.49
CA TYR A 206 13.27 -5.68 5.28
C TYR A 206 12.25 -4.55 5.14
N VAL A 207 12.54 -3.34 5.63
CA VAL A 207 11.65 -2.18 5.49
C VAL A 207 11.85 -1.55 4.10
N GLY A 208 10.77 -1.48 3.33
CA GLY A 208 10.77 -0.95 1.96
C GLY A 208 10.25 0.47 1.85
N GLU A 209 9.28 0.83 2.68
CA GLU A 209 8.62 2.13 2.61
C GLU A 209 8.13 2.59 3.99
N ILE A 210 8.22 3.88 4.25
CA ILE A 210 7.56 4.55 5.36
C ILE A 210 6.51 5.49 4.75
N ILE A 211 5.27 5.36 5.20
CA ILE A 211 4.13 6.06 4.62
C ILE A 211 3.53 6.98 5.69
N ILE A 212 3.40 8.26 5.37
CA ILE A 212 2.64 9.23 6.17
C ILE A 212 1.29 9.43 5.48
N GLU A 213 0.21 9.01 6.14
CA GLU A 213 -1.15 9.19 5.62
C GLU A 213 -1.90 10.28 6.40
N GLY A 214 -2.42 11.26 5.67
CA GLY A 214 -3.35 12.24 6.22
C GLY A 214 -4.80 11.77 6.05
N HIS A 215 -5.60 11.89 7.12
CA HIS A 215 -7.04 11.58 7.11
C HIS A 215 -7.85 12.76 7.61
N THR A 216 -9.08 12.88 7.11
CA THR A 216 -10.06 13.87 7.55
C THR A 216 -11.30 13.19 8.13
N ASP A 217 -12.17 13.97 8.74
CA ASP A 217 -13.53 13.54 9.00
C ASP A 217 -14.40 13.61 7.74
N THR A 218 -15.66 13.19 7.87
CA THR A 218 -16.62 13.12 6.76
C THR A 218 -17.30 14.47 6.46
N SER A 219 -16.86 15.57 7.07
CA SER A 219 -17.43 16.90 6.82
C SER A 219 -16.88 17.49 5.52
N GLY A 220 -17.76 18.02 4.67
CA GLY A 220 -17.37 18.66 3.42
C GLY A 220 -17.23 17.71 2.23
N SER A 221 -16.67 18.20 1.14
CA SER A 221 -16.51 17.41 -0.09
C SER A 221 -15.27 16.51 -0.05
N TYR A 222 -15.36 15.36 -0.72
CA TYR A 222 -14.23 14.42 -0.80
C TYR A 222 -12.97 15.06 -1.37
N LEU A 223 -13.10 15.84 -2.44
CA LEU A 223 -11.94 16.47 -3.10
C LEU A 223 -11.28 17.54 -2.23
N HIS A 224 -12.07 18.34 -1.50
CA HIS A 224 -11.52 19.30 -0.55
C HIS A 224 -10.75 18.57 0.58
N ASN A 225 -11.35 17.53 1.13
CA ASN A 225 -10.73 16.71 2.17
C ASN A 225 -9.51 15.95 1.67
N LEU A 226 -9.50 15.52 0.40
CA LEU A 226 -8.35 14.88 -0.20
C LEU A 226 -7.18 15.87 -0.30
N ALA A 227 -7.43 17.10 -0.76
CA ALA A 227 -6.41 18.14 -0.81
C ALA A 227 -5.86 18.45 0.59
N LEU A 228 -6.74 18.70 1.56
CA LEU A 228 -6.34 19.03 2.93
C LEU A 228 -5.55 17.88 3.59
N SER A 229 -5.96 16.63 3.39
CA SER A 229 -5.27 15.47 3.93
C SER A 229 -3.90 15.27 3.29
N GLN A 230 -3.77 15.53 1.99
CA GLN A 230 -2.49 15.51 1.28
C GLN A 230 -1.55 16.59 1.77
N GLU A 231 -2.03 17.82 1.93
CA GLU A 231 -1.24 18.94 2.44
C GLU A 231 -0.72 18.68 3.86
N ARG A 232 -1.55 18.07 4.71
CA ARG A 232 -1.16 17.69 6.07
C ARG A 232 -0.09 16.60 6.10
N ALA A 233 -0.25 15.57 5.29
CA ALA A 233 0.76 14.51 5.16
C ALA A 233 2.09 15.08 4.64
N LEU A 234 2.02 15.97 3.66
CA LEU A 234 3.18 16.66 3.11
C LEU A 234 3.86 17.56 4.15
N ALA A 235 3.10 18.37 4.90
CA ALA A 235 3.66 19.23 5.93
C ALA A 235 4.42 18.45 7.03
N VAL A 236 3.91 17.26 7.38
CA VAL A 236 4.63 16.36 8.30
C VAL A 236 5.92 15.86 7.65
N ALA A 237 5.88 15.40 6.39
CA ALA A 237 7.06 14.92 5.67
C ALA A 237 8.12 16.03 5.51
N GLU A 238 7.70 17.22 5.16
CA GLU A 238 8.57 18.40 5.05
C GLU A 238 9.25 18.73 6.38
N TYR A 239 8.50 18.67 7.48
CA TYR A 239 9.07 18.87 8.80
C TYR A 239 10.09 17.78 9.15
N CYS A 240 9.76 16.50 8.90
CA CYS A 240 10.64 15.37 9.19
C CYS A 240 12.00 15.47 8.47
N LEU A 241 11.98 15.95 7.22
CA LEU A 241 13.18 16.10 6.38
C LEU A 241 13.84 17.47 6.52
N GLY A 242 13.12 18.44 7.06
CA GLY A 242 13.52 19.83 7.14
C GLY A 242 14.62 20.12 8.19
N PRO A 243 15.16 21.35 8.18
CA PRO A 243 16.19 21.76 9.11
C PRO A 243 15.70 21.89 10.55
N GLU A 244 14.40 22.07 10.77
CA GLU A 244 13.80 22.20 12.11
C GLU A 244 13.82 20.88 12.89
N MET A 245 13.83 19.73 12.21
CA MET A 245 13.99 18.41 12.81
C MET A 245 15.48 18.18 13.14
N THR A 246 15.91 18.60 14.33
CA THR A 246 17.30 18.49 14.79
C THR A 246 17.64 17.13 15.39
N GLU A 247 16.63 16.36 15.79
CA GLU A 247 16.76 15.06 16.46
C GLU A 247 17.18 13.92 15.50
N LEU A 248 17.04 14.13 14.19
CA LEU A 248 17.51 13.21 13.14
C LEU A 248 18.84 13.70 12.56
N THR A 249 19.79 12.79 12.43
CA THR A 249 21.06 13.03 11.74
C THR A 249 20.87 13.25 10.24
N GLY A 250 21.88 13.80 9.58
CA GLY A 250 21.86 13.95 8.11
C GLY A 250 21.75 12.62 7.38
N GLU A 251 22.37 11.57 7.91
CA GLU A 251 22.31 10.21 7.34
C GLU A 251 20.91 9.60 7.47
N GLU A 252 20.28 9.73 8.65
CA GLU A 252 18.90 9.29 8.88
C GLU A 252 17.92 10.02 7.96
N LYS A 253 18.08 11.31 7.72
CA LYS A 253 17.26 12.07 6.76
C LYS A 253 17.47 11.63 5.32
N GLN A 254 18.72 11.36 4.91
CA GLN A 254 19.00 10.84 3.56
C GLN A 254 18.41 9.45 3.35
N MET A 255 18.45 8.61 4.37
CA MET A 255 17.81 7.29 4.34
C MET A 255 16.29 7.43 4.22
N LEU A 256 15.70 8.30 5.07
CA LEU A 256 14.26 8.59 5.04
C LEU A 256 13.79 9.12 3.68
N GLN A 257 14.57 9.96 3.00
CA GLN A 257 14.27 10.47 1.65
C GLN A 257 14.10 9.37 0.60
N ARG A 258 14.71 8.20 0.80
CA ARG A 258 14.62 7.08 -0.16
C ARG A 258 13.35 6.26 -0.01
N ILE A 259 12.76 6.25 1.19
CA ILE A 259 11.68 5.33 1.54
C ILE A 259 10.41 6.02 2.04
N LEU A 260 10.45 7.35 2.25
CA LEU A 260 9.32 8.11 2.76
C LEU A 260 8.36 8.49 1.65
N THR A 261 7.08 8.23 1.87
CA THR A 261 5.97 8.74 1.05
C THR A 261 4.94 9.46 1.92
N ALA A 262 4.22 10.41 1.31
CA ALA A 262 3.16 11.17 1.96
C ALA A 262 1.88 11.11 1.14
N ASN A 263 0.79 10.65 1.72
CA ASN A 263 -0.46 10.35 1.03
C ASN A 263 -1.67 10.98 1.72
N GLY A 264 -2.52 11.65 0.96
CA GLY A 264 -3.84 12.09 1.41
C GLY A 264 -4.89 11.00 1.19
N ARG A 265 -5.66 10.68 2.25
CA ARG A 265 -6.70 9.64 2.22
C ARG A 265 -8.11 10.21 2.28
N SER A 266 -8.27 11.54 2.41
CA SER A 266 -9.59 12.14 2.63
C SER A 266 -10.29 11.49 3.84
N TYR A 267 -11.56 11.18 3.71
CA TYR A 267 -12.34 10.39 4.67
C TYR A 267 -12.59 8.94 4.21
N ALA A 268 -11.66 8.33 3.46
CA ALA A 268 -11.82 6.97 2.97
C ALA A 268 -11.88 5.91 4.09
N ASP A 269 -11.18 6.16 5.21
CA ASP A 269 -11.11 5.25 6.36
C ASP A 269 -11.56 5.97 7.64
N PRO A 270 -12.88 6.23 7.85
CA PRO A 270 -13.37 6.87 9.04
C PRO A 270 -13.25 5.94 10.25
N VAL A 271 -12.97 6.53 11.40
CA VAL A 271 -12.99 5.80 12.69
C VAL A 271 -14.43 5.79 13.21
N TYR A 272 -14.88 4.64 13.68
CA TYR A 272 -16.22 4.46 14.23
C TYR A 272 -16.17 4.27 15.74
N ARG A 273 -17.16 4.82 16.42
CA ARG A 273 -17.43 4.57 17.83
C ARG A 273 -18.12 3.21 18.02
N ALA A 274 -18.21 2.76 19.25
CA ALA A 274 -18.87 1.50 19.60
C ALA A 274 -20.37 1.46 19.22
N ASP A 275 -21.00 2.60 19.08
CA ASP A 275 -22.41 2.74 18.65
C ASP A 275 -22.60 2.74 17.12
N GLY A 276 -21.52 2.59 16.34
CA GLY A 276 -21.54 2.60 14.88
C GLY A 276 -21.53 4.00 14.26
N THR A 277 -21.51 5.07 15.03
CA THR A 277 -21.36 6.44 14.51
C THR A 277 -19.90 6.76 14.21
N VAL A 278 -19.67 7.64 13.22
CA VAL A 278 -18.31 8.11 12.90
C VAL A 278 -17.77 8.95 14.05
N ASP A 279 -16.60 8.61 14.54
CA ASP A 279 -15.81 9.46 15.42
C ASP A 279 -15.07 10.50 14.61
N MET A 280 -15.64 11.69 14.52
CA MET A 280 -15.11 12.79 13.72
C MET A 280 -13.73 13.24 14.21
N GLU A 281 -13.46 13.19 15.51
CA GLU A 281 -12.19 13.60 16.10
C GLU A 281 -11.11 12.57 15.83
N ALA A 282 -11.36 11.31 16.11
CA ALA A 282 -10.42 10.22 15.83
C ALA A 282 -10.19 10.02 14.32
N SER A 283 -11.18 10.38 13.48
CA SER A 283 -11.03 10.33 12.02
C SER A 283 -10.05 11.38 11.50
N ARG A 284 -9.98 12.56 12.10
CA ARG A 284 -8.97 13.58 11.79
C ARG A 284 -7.64 13.18 12.41
N ARG A 285 -6.81 12.48 11.66
CA ARG A 285 -5.54 11.92 12.13
C ARG A 285 -4.47 11.96 11.06
N VAL A 286 -3.22 11.83 11.48
CA VAL A 286 -2.09 11.44 10.65
C VAL A 286 -1.63 10.08 11.10
N VAL A 287 -1.40 9.19 10.15
CA VAL A 287 -1.00 7.81 10.41
C VAL A 287 0.38 7.57 9.81
N PHE A 288 1.29 7.08 10.62
CA PHE A 288 2.57 6.54 10.19
C PHE A 288 2.43 5.04 10.00
N LYS A 289 2.84 4.55 8.84
CA LYS A 289 2.85 3.14 8.48
C LYS A 289 4.20 2.77 7.91
N PHE A 290 4.57 1.52 8.02
CA PHE A 290 5.68 0.97 7.25
C PHE A 290 5.23 -0.20 6.41
N ARG A 291 5.90 -0.40 5.29
CA ARG A 291 5.70 -1.54 4.39
C ARG A 291 7.01 -2.33 4.30
N MET A 292 6.89 -3.65 4.39
CA MET A 292 8.02 -4.54 4.14
C MET A 292 8.33 -4.56 2.64
N LYS A 293 9.57 -4.83 2.26
CA LYS A 293 10.00 -4.93 0.83
C LYS A 293 9.20 -6.00 0.07
N ASP A 294 8.87 -7.09 0.74
CA ASP A 294 8.17 -8.24 0.15
C ASP A 294 6.71 -8.36 0.61
N SER A 295 6.10 -7.25 1.06
CA SER A 295 4.74 -7.28 1.65
C SER A 295 3.67 -7.81 0.71
N GLU A 296 3.73 -7.49 -0.58
CA GLU A 296 2.74 -7.98 -1.56
C GLU A 296 2.80 -9.51 -1.71
N MET A 297 4.00 -10.09 -1.69
CA MET A 297 4.19 -11.52 -1.73
C MET A 297 3.71 -12.19 -0.43
N ILE A 298 3.99 -11.58 0.72
CA ILE A 298 3.53 -12.05 2.04
C ILE A 298 2.01 -12.02 2.13
N ASP A 299 1.37 -10.93 1.71
CA ASP A 299 -0.09 -10.77 1.76
C ASP A 299 -0.80 -11.77 0.83
N GLN A 300 -0.27 -12.00 -0.38
CA GLN A 300 -0.79 -13.02 -1.30
C GLN A 300 -0.62 -14.44 -0.75
N MET A 301 0.53 -14.75 -0.19
CA MET A 301 0.79 -16.07 0.41
C MET A 301 -0.08 -16.33 1.64
N SER A 302 -0.26 -15.32 2.50
CA SER A 302 -1.14 -15.43 3.67
C SER A 302 -2.59 -15.68 3.27
N ALA A 303 -3.09 -15.00 2.24
CA ALA A 303 -4.44 -15.21 1.71
C ALA A 303 -4.64 -16.63 1.14
N ILE A 304 -3.62 -17.19 0.50
CA ILE A 304 -3.65 -18.57 -0.01
C ILE A 304 -3.70 -19.58 1.16
N LEU A 305 -2.93 -19.34 2.22
CA LEU A 305 -2.91 -20.22 3.40
C LEU A 305 -4.22 -20.18 4.21
N GLU A 306 -4.81 -18.99 4.37
CA GLU A 306 -6.10 -18.83 5.05
C GLU A 306 -7.24 -19.47 4.24
N GLY A 307 -7.19 -19.41 2.90
CA GLY A 307 -8.15 -20.07 2.02
C GLY A 307 -8.09 -21.61 2.06
N GLN A 308 -6.93 -22.19 2.43
CA GLN A 308 -6.76 -23.65 2.55
C GLN A 308 -7.15 -24.21 3.93
N GLN A 309 -7.29 -23.39 4.95
CA GLN A 309 -7.74 -23.81 6.30
C GLN A 309 -9.26 -23.78 6.47
N GLY A 310 -10.00 -23.31 5.47
CA GLY A 310 -11.47 -23.18 5.48
C GLY A 310 -12.22 -24.30 4.74
N GLU A 311 -11.53 -25.29 4.13
CA GLU A 311 -12.10 -26.52 3.57
C GLU A 311 -11.75 -27.73 4.47
#